data_d4946e13a161048f885107cd23f6a89a
#
_entry.id   d4946e13a161048f885107cd23f6a89a
#
_cell.length_a   1.000
_cell.length_b   1.000
_cell.length_c   1.000
_cell.angle_alpha   90.00
_cell.angle_beta   90.00
_cell.angle_gamma   90.00
#
_symmetry.space_group_name_H-M   'P 1'
#
loop_
_entity.id
_entity.type
_entity.pdbx_description
1 polymer ?
#
loop_
_entity_poly.entity_id
_entity_poly.type
_entity_poly.pdbx_seq_one_letter_code
_entity_poly.pdbx_strand_id
1 'polypeptide(L)'
;MEESALDIGITCYPLIGGSGILATALGSELARRGHRVHFFSSALPVRLDLNQPGILFHKVVVNEYRLFTYPDYTLPLAVRMAEVAQAEELDLFHVHYAVPHATAAYLAVQMLASSGAHRPKIITTLHGTDTTLLGQDPGYRPAIEHALSHSDAITTVSESLRRETLATFAIDRPVEVIHNFFTPSPRKRTREEVRMELGLGPDDFLVVHISNVRRLKRIDLLLRSFAAARSARPLRLLIVAGDSFAPYQPLVDELKLRDRVIVKEGAREVEEYLVAADAGLYSSEHESFGLSILETLFYAKPVVAFEIGGIPEVVVQGECGFLHPFGDIEAMAKSIGFLADSPERARAMGVDGRRRAESKFTPAEIVPRYERLYRRVIGSRR
;
A
#
# COMPACT_ATOMS: atom_id res chain seq x y z
N MET A 1 13.72 -27.13 15.70
CA MET A 1 12.31 -27.33 16.10
C MET A 1 11.50 -26.62 15.02
N GLU A 2 10.66 -27.35 14.31
CA GLU A 2 9.69 -26.73 13.40
C GLU A 2 8.80 -25.81 14.24
N GLU A 3 8.75 -24.55 13.86
CA GLU A 3 7.90 -23.57 14.52
C GLU A 3 6.44 -23.94 14.24
N SER A 4 5.59 -24.06 15.27
CA SER A 4 4.19 -24.44 15.10
C SER A 4 3.44 -23.49 14.15
N ALA A 5 2.57 -24.05 13.31
CA ALA A 5 1.64 -23.27 12.52
C ALA A 5 0.74 -22.42 13.42
N LEU A 6 0.31 -21.27 12.93
CA LEU A 6 -0.61 -20.36 13.61
C LEU A 6 -1.92 -20.27 12.83
N ASP A 7 -3.00 -20.04 13.56
CA ASP A 7 -4.32 -19.71 13.04
C ASP A 7 -4.56 -18.21 13.13
N ILE A 8 -4.52 -17.52 11.97
CA ILE A 8 -4.42 -16.06 11.88
C ILE A 8 -5.66 -15.47 11.21
N GLY A 9 -6.40 -14.62 11.92
CA GLY A 9 -7.47 -13.84 11.33
C GLY A 9 -6.93 -12.54 10.71
N ILE A 10 -7.15 -12.28 9.41
CA ILE A 10 -6.79 -11.04 8.74
C ILE A 10 -8.05 -10.29 8.30
N THR A 11 -8.13 -8.99 8.59
CA THR A 11 -9.18 -8.13 8.05
C THR A 11 -8.61 -6.93 7.31
N CYS A 12 -9.17 -6.64 6.13
CA CYS A 12 -8.79 -5.54 5.27
C CYS A 12 -9.97 -5.09 4.41
N TYR A 13 -9.85 -3.91 3.81
CA TYR A 13 -10.80 -3.48 2.79
C TYR A 13 -10.64 -4.31 1.50
N PRO A 14 -11.76 -4.72 0.85
CA PRO A 14 -11.71 -5.52 -0.37
C PRO A 14 -11.34 -4.74 -1.64
N LEU A 15 -11.06 -3.44 -1.52
CA LEU A 15 -10.85 -2.53 -2.65
C LEU A 15 -9.43 -2.62 -3.22
N ILE A 16 -9.28 -2.18 -4.48
CA ILE A 16 -7.98 -1.97 -5.12
C ILE A 16 -7.30 -0.77 -4.45
N GLY A 17 -6.46 -1.04 -3.46
CA GLY A 17 -5.67 -0.04 -2.73
C GLY A 17 -4.46 -0.70 -2.08
N GLY A 18 -3.41 0.09 -1.81
CA GLY A 18 -2.14 -0.44 -1.31
C GLY A 18 -2.27 -1.34 -0.08
N SER A 19 -3.10 -0.95 0.88
CA SER A 19 -3.31 -1.71 2.11
C SER A 19 -4.03 -3.05 1.91
N GLY A 20 -5.06 -3.09 1.04
CA GLY A 20 -5.79 -4.32 0.73
C GLY A 20 -4.90 -5.32 -0.04
N ILE A 21 -4.15 -4.85 -1.02
CA ILE A 21 -3.18 -5.65 -1.78
C ILE A 21 -2.11 -6.22 -0.84
N LEU A 22 -1.59 -5.39 0.07
CA LEU A 22 -0.58 -5.80 1.02
C LEU A 22 -1.10 -6.85 2.02
N ALA A 23 -2.29 -6.64 2.60
CA ALA A 23 -2.90 -7.59 3.53
C ALA A 23 -3.12 -8.96 2.86
N THR A 24 -3.58 -8.95 1.60
CA THR A 24 -3.75 -10.16 0.80
C THR A 24 -2.41 -10.84 0.52
N ALA A 25 -1.39 -10.08 0.12
CA ALA A 25 -0.05 -10.59 -0.13
C ALA A 25 0.58 -11.20 1.14
N LEU A 26 0.43 -10.51 2.29
CA LEU A 26 0.92 -11.00 3.57
C LEU A 26 0.25 -12.33 3.96
N GLY A 27 -1.08 -12.41 3.90
CA GLY A 27 -1.79 -13.63 4.24
C GLY A 27 -1.44 -14.78 3.28
N SER A 28 -1.27 -14.52 1.99
CA SER A 28 -0.82 -15.52 1.03
C SER A 28 0.59 -16.03 1.33
N GLU A 29 1.51 -15.16 1.73
CA GLU A 29 2.87 -15.57 2.12
C GLU A 29 2.86 -16.37 3.43
N LEU A 30 2.08 -15.95 4.42
CA LEU A 30 1.91 -16.70 5.68
C LEU A 30 1.34 -18.11 5.43
N ALA A 31 0.35 -18.24 4.54
CA ALA A 31 -0.21 -19.55 4.17
C ALA A 31 0.84 -20.43 3.44
N ARG A 32 1.67 -19.87 2.54
CA ARG A 32 2.79 -20.62 1.93
C ARG A 32 3.82 -21.10 2.95
N ARG A 33 3.91 -20.44 4.10
CA ARG A 33 4.82 -20.80 5.20
C ARG A 33 4.17 -21.75 6.21
N GLY A 34 2.97 -22.26 5.90
CA GLY A 34 2.29 -23.31 6.66
C GLY A 34 1.28 -22.81 7.71
N HIS A 35 1.00 -21.51 7.78
CA HIS A 35 -0.05 -20.97 8.64
C HIS A 35 -1.43 -21.16 8.01
N ARG A 36 -2.50 -21.16 8.83
CA ARG A 36 -3.88 -21.06 8.39
C ARG A 36 -4.32 -19.60 8.50
N VAL A 37 -4.83 -19.04 7.41
CA VAL A 37 -5.15 -17.61 7.33
C VAL A 37 -6.62 -17.42 6.97
N HIS A 38 -7.36 -16.82 7.88
CA HIS A 38 -8.79 -16.55 7.81
C HIS A 38 -9.03 -15.08 7.46
N PHE A 39 -9.46 -14.82 6.22
CA PHE A 39 -9.76 -13.46 5.76
C PHE A 39 -11.21 -13.08 6.07
N PHE A 40 -11.40 -11.89 6.66
CA PHE A 40 -12.72 -11.31 6.95
C PHE A 40 -12.91 -10.04 6.12
N SER A 41 -13.92 -10.02 5.25
CA SER A 41 -14.26 -8.83 4.47
C SER A 41 -15.69 -8.92 3.91
N SER A 42 -16.28 -7.78 3.52
CA SER A 42 -17.62 -7.72 2.91
C SER A 42 -17.66 -8.30 1.49
N ALA A 43 -16.54 -8.29 0.78
CA ALA A 43 -16.36 -8.91 -0.52
C ALA A 43 -14.99 -9.60 -0.59
N LEU A 44 -14.80 -10.48 -1.57
CA LEU A 44 -13.51 -11.14 -1.78
C LEU A 44 -12.42 -10.09 -2.05
N PRO A 45 -11.35 -10.04 -1.23
CA PRO A 45 -10.26 -9.11 -1.44
C PRO A 45 -9.58 -9.32 -2.81
N VAL A 46 -9.18 -8.23 -3.42
CA VAL A 46 -8.48 -8.28 -4.71
C VAL A 46 -7.17 -9.07 -4.59
N ARG A 47 -6.91 -9.95 -5.55
CA ARG A 47 -5.74 -10.86 -5.61
C ARG A 47 -5.76 -11.99 -4.57
N LEU A 48 -6.83 -12.20 -3.80
CA LEU A 48 -6.93 -13.37 -2.92
C LEU A 48 -7.26 -14.61 -3.75
N ASP A 49 -6.38 -15.62 -3.68
CA ASP A 49 -6.59 -16.93 -4.33
C ASP A 49 -7.15 -17.93 -3.32
N LEU A 50 -8.41 -18.30 -3.48
CA LEU A 50 -9.06 -19.29 -2.62
C LEU A 50 -8.63 -20.74 -2.90
N ASN A 51 -7.91 -20.99 -3.99
CA ASN A 51 -7.36 -22.31 -4.28
C ASN A 51 -6.01 -22.54 -3.56
N GLN A 52 -5.44 -21.48 -2.96
CA GLN A 52 -4.19 -21.61 -2.21
C GLN A 52 -4.47 -22.34 -0.88
N PRO A 53 -3.76 -23.46 -0.60
CA PRO A 53 -3.89 -24.15 0.69
C PRO A 53 -3.61 -23.23 1.87
N GLY A 54 -4.37 -23.37 2.94
CA GLY A 54 -4.25 -22.55 4.14
C GLY A 54 -4.98 -21.19 4.08
N ILE A 55 -5.63 -20.85 2.96
CA ILE A 55 -6.45 -19.62 2.84
C ILE A 55 -7.93 -19.96 3.03
N LEU A 56 -8.58 -19.26 3.96
CA LEU A 56 -10.02 -19.34 4.20
C LEU A 56 -10.63 -17.93 4.11
N PHE A 57 -11.82 -17.84 3.52
CA PHE A 57 -12.51 -16.57 3.38
C PHE A 57 -13.86 -16.58 4.09
N HIS A 58 -14.07 -15.63 4.97
CA HIS A 58 -15.29 -15.45 5.75
C HIS A 58 -15.96 -14.14 5.33
N LYS A 59 -16.99 -14.28 4.50
CA LYS A 59 -17.76 -13.11 4.06
C LYS A 59 -18.50 -12.48 5.24
N VAL A 60 -18.34 -11.18 5.41
CA VAL A 60 -19.10 -10.35 6.33
C VAL A 60 -20.35 -9.85 5.61
N VAL A 61 -21.51 -10.29 6.08
CA VAL A 61 -22.79 -9.87 5.50
C VAL A 61 -23.27 -8.63 6.25
N VAL A 62 -23.38 -7.53 5.52
CA VAL A 62 -23.95 -6.27 6.04
C VAL A 62 -25.43 -6.26 5.74
N ASN A 63 -26.27 -6.30 6.77
CA ASN A 63 -27.71 -6.28 6.60
C ASN A 63 -28.21 -4.87 6.31
N GLU A 64 -28.89 -4.70 5.18
CA GLU A 64 -29.65 -3.49 4.87
C GLU A 64 -31.00 -3.53 5.59
N TYR A 65 -31.05 -2.98 6.80
CA TYR A 65 -32.30 -2.82 7.52
C TYR A 65 -32.87 -1.43 7.27
N ARG A 66 -34.12 -1.36 6.78
CA ARG A 66 -34.75 -0.12 6.33
C ARG A 66 -34.81 1.03 7.37
N LEU A 67 -34.69 0.71 8.67
CA LEU A 67 -34.63 1.73 9.72
C LEU A 67 -33.24 2.36 9.90
N PHE A 68 -32.17 1.74 9.35
CA PHE A 68 -30.84 2.29 9.42
C PHE A 68 -30.55 3.07 8.15
N THR A 69 -30.31 4.37 8.30
CA THR A 69 -29.94 5.26 7.19
C THR A 69 -28.59 4.88 6.60
N TYR A 70 -27.69 4.29 7.41
CA TYR A 70 -26.35 3.87 7.03
C TYR A 70 -26.13 2.42 7.44
N PRO A 71 -25.62 1.57 6.50
CA PRO A 71 -25.26 0.20 6.83
C PRO A 71 -24.14 0.19 7.88
N ASP A 72 -24.34 -0.56 8.97
CA ASP A 72 -23.27 -0.80 9.95
C ASP A 72 -22.41 -1.98 9.48
N TYR A 73 -21.11 -1.75 9.33
CA TYR A 73 -20.15 -2.79 8.99
C TYR A 73 -19.41 -3.35 10.22
N THR A 74 -19.22 -2.51 11.24
CA THR A 74 -18.35 -2.84 12.39
C THR A 74 -18.92 -3.98 13.23
N LEU A 75 -20.21 -3.96 13.55
CA LEU A 75 -20.83 -5.00 14.35
C LEU A 75 -20.93 -6.35 13.62
N PRO A 76 -21.40 -6.43 12.37
CA PRO A 76 -21.36 -7.69 11.61
C PRO A 76 -19.95 -8.26 11.47
N LEU A 77 -18.94 -7.42 11.30
CA LEU A 77 -17.54 -7.85 11.26
C LEU A 77 -17.12 -8.44 12.60
N ALA A 78 -17.40 -7.75 13.72
CA ALA A 78 -17.05 -8.22 15.06
C ALA A 78 -17.70 -9.56 15.39
N VAL A 79 -19.00 -9.72 15.09
CA VAL A 79 -19.74 -10.97 15.28
C VAL A 79 -19.09 -12.09 14.46
N ARG A 80 -18.84 -11.86 13.16
CA ARG A 80 -18.22 -12.87 12.29
C ARG A 80 -16.83 -13.27 12.75
N MET A 81 -16.03 -12.31 13.21
CA MET A 81 -14.71 -12.58 13.80
C MET A 81 -14.83 -13.44 15.07
N ALA A 82 -15.77 -13.13 15.97
CA ALA A 82 -15.98 -13.91 17.20
C ALA A 82 -16.43 -15.35 16.90
N GLU A 83 -17.40 -15.53 16.01
CA GLU A 83 -17.88 -16.86 15.58
C GLU A 83 -16.75 -17.75 15.07
N VAL A 84 -15.95 -17.22 14.12
CA VAL A 84 -14.86 -17.99 13.52
C VAL A 84 -13.73 -18.22 14.52
N ALA A 85 -13.40 -17.23 15.34
CA ALA A 85 -12.36 -17.40 16.36
C ALA A 85 -12.72 -18.45 17.40
N GLN A 86 -13.99 -18.57 17.75
CA GLN A 86 -14.46 -19.64 18.65
C GLN A 86 -14.45 -21.02 17.98
N ALA A 87 -14.83 -21.08 16.71
CA ALA A 87 -14.94 -22.36 15.99
C ALA A 87 -13.58 -22.94 15.58
N GLU A 88 -12.62 -22.06 15.23
CA GLU A 88 -11.31 -22.41 14.67
C GLU A 88 -10.16 -22.19 15.66
N GLU A 89 -10.44 -21.71 16.87
CA GLU A 89 -9.45 -21.42 17.94
C GLU A 89 -8.31 -20.49 17.48
N LEU A 90 -8.67 -19.36 16.81
CA LEU A 90 -7.67 -18.43 16.26
C LEU A 90 -6.70 -17.94 17.32
N ASP A 91 -5.40 -17.94 17.00
CA ASP A 91 -4.34 -17.43 17.87
C ASP A 91 -4.34 -15.90 17.96
N LEU A 92 -4.58 -15.24 16.82
CA LEU A 92 -4.57 -13.78 16.74
C LEU A 92 -5.45 -13.23 15.61
N PHE A 93 -5.81 -11.96 15.76
CA PHE A 93 -6.29 -11.10 14.69
C PHE A 93 -5.19 -10.13 14.28
N HIS A 94 -4.81 -10.13 13.00
CA HIS A 94 -4.01 -9.08 12.39
C HIS A 94 -4.92 -8.18 11.56
N VAL A 95 -5.18 -7.00 12.06
CA VAL A 95 -6.13 -6.06 11.46
C VAL A 95 -5.39 -4.88 10.80
N HIS A 96 -5.82 -4.53 9.61
CA HIS A 96 -5.31 -3.39 8.87
C HIS A 96 -6.28 -2.22 9.04
N TYR A 97 -5.81 -1.13 9.64
CA TYR A 97 -6.55 0.04 10.16
C TYR A 97 -7.13 -0.11 11.58
N ALA A 98 -7.08 1.01 12.32
CA ALA A 98 -7.67 1.11 13.64
C ALA A 98 -9.21 1.07 13.57
N VAL A 99 -9.79 1.84 12.66
CA VAL A 99 -11.24 1.93 12.44
C VAL A 99 -11.58 1.54 11.00
N PRO A 100 -12.53 0.63 10.78
CA PRO A 100 -13.35 -0.08 11.76
C PRO A 100 -12.71 -1.38 12.30
N HIS A 101 -11.56 -1.83 11.75
CA HIS A 101 -11.09 -3.20 11.89
C HIS A 101 -10.58 -3.54 13.31
N ALA A 102 -9.70 -2.71 13.91
CA ALA A 102 -9.26 -2.97 15.28
C ALA A 102 -10.40 -2.79 16.29
N THR A 103 -11.33 -1.85 16.04
CA THR A 103 -12.54 -1.71 16.84
C THR A 103 -13.40 -2.97 16.79
N ALA A 104 -13.59 -3.57 15.60
CA ALA A 104 -14.33 -4.82 15.44
C ALA A 104 -13.61 -5.99 16.12
N ALA A 105 -12.29 -6.08 16.01
CA ALA A 105 -11.50 -7.11 16.69
C ALA A 105 -11.60 -7.00 18.22
N TYR A 106 -11.53 -5.78 18.75
CA TYR A 106 -11.76 -5.54 20.18
C TYR A 106 -13.15 -6.03 20.63
N LEU A 107 -14.21 -5.68 19.91
CA LEU A 107 -15.56 -6.15 20.22
C LEU A 107 -15.68 -7.67 20.13
N ALA A 108 -15.08 -8.31 19.13
CA ALA A 108 -15.04 -9.76 19.00
C ALA A 108 -14.38 -10.42 20.22
N VAL A 109 -13.23 -9.90 20.66
CA VAL A 109 -12.53 -10.39 21.86
C VAL A 109 -13.37 -10.20 23.13
N GLN A 110 -14.14 -9.10 23.25
CA GLN A 110 -15.05 -8.89 24.39
C GLN A 110 -16.22 -9.89 24.37
N MET A 111 -16.78 -10.21 23.21
CA MET A 111 -17.82 -11.24 23.06
C MET A 111 -17.31 -12.62 23.50
N LEU A 112 -16.10 -13.00 23.05
CA LEU A 112 -15.44 -14.25 23.45
C LEU A 112 -15.15 -14.31 24.95
N ALA A 113 -14.68 -13.19 25.53
CA ALA A 113 -14.44 -13.09 26.97
C ALA A 113 -15.71 -13.36 27.79
N SER A 114 -16.85 -12.86 27.34
CA SER A 114 -18.15 -13.05 28.02
C SER A 114 -18.64 -14.49 27.97
N SER A 115 -18.23 -15.29 26.98
CA SER A 115 -18.56 -16.72 26.86
C SER A 115 -17.51 -17.64 27.48
N GLY A 116 -16.41 -17.12 28.04
CA GLY A 116 -15.31 -17.92 28.58
C GLY A 116 -14.44 -18.61 27.51
N ALA A 117 -14.60 -18.24 26.23
CA ALA A 117 -13.85 -18.81 25.12
C ALA A 117 -12.40 -18.26 25.05
N HIS A 118 -11.54 -18.96 24.27
CA HIS A 118 -10.20 -18.48 23.95
C HIS A 118 -10.25 -17.07 23.31
N ARG A 119 -9.32 -16.22 23.68
CA ARG A 119 -9.27 -14.84 23.23
C ARG A 119 -8.04 -14.61 22.34
N PRO A 120 -8.23 -14.44 21.02
CA PRO A 120 -7.16 -14.11 20.12
C PRO A 120 -6.46 -12.80 20.51
N LYS A 121 -5.16 -12.71 20.25
CA LYS A 121 -4.40 -11.46 20.35
C LYS A 121 -4.79 -10.50 19.22
N ILE A 122 -4.66 -9.20 19.44
CA ILE A 122 -4.94 -8.17 18.44
C ILE A 122 -3.66 -7.46 18.03
N ILE A 123 -3.34 -7.52 16.74
CA ILE A 123 -2.23 -6.77 16.13
C ILE A 123 -2.83 -5.81 15.13
N THR A 124 -2.52 -4.52 15.26
CA THR A 124 -3.04 -3.47 14.38
C THR A 124 -1.93 -2.87 13.56
N THR A 125 -2.06 -2.93 12.21
CA THR A 125 -1.17 -2.23 11.28
C THR A 125 -1.82 -0.97 10.75
N LEU A 126 -1.17 0.18 10.96
CA LEU A 126 -1.59 1.48 10.44
C LEU A 126 -0.99 1.73 9.05
N HIS A 127 -1.82 2.26 8.14
CA HIS A 127 -1.44 2.53 6.75
C HIS A 127 -1.40 4.02 6.38
N GLY A 128 -1.71 4.90 7.33
CA GLY A 128 -1.65 6.34 7.17
C GLY A 128 -3.01 7.03 7.26
N THR A 129 -4.06 6.53 6.63
CA THR A 129 -5.41 7.14 6.67
C THR A 129 -5.92 7.32 8.10
N ASP A 130 -5.62 6.37 9.00
CA ASP A 130 -5.98 6.46 10.42
C ASP A 130 -5.34 7.67 11.10
N THR A 131 -4.10 7.99 10.74
CA THR A 131 -3.32 9.06 11.36
C THR A 131 -3.54 10.40 10.66
N THR A 132 -3.43 10.43 9.32
CA THR A 132 -3.41 11.66 8.53
C THR A 132 -4.79 12.25 8.27
N LEU A 133 -5.84 11.42 8.19
CA LEU A 133 -7.19 11.84 7.85
C LEU A 133 -8.13 11.65 9.04
N LEU A 134 -8.37 10.40 9.45
CA LEU A 134 -9.34 10.10 10.51
C LEU A 134 -8.85 10.54 11.89
N GLY A 135 -7.55 10.46 12.17
CA GLY A 135 -6.95 10.87 13.43
C GLY A 135 -7.01 12.40 13.67
N GLN A 136 -7.19 13.18 12.61
CA GLN A 136 -7.39 14.62 12.71
C GLN A 136 -8.86 14.99 12.94
N ASP A 137 -9.79 14.05 12.76
CA ASP A 137 -11.22 14.29 12.98
C ASP A 137 -11.58 14.00 14.44
N PRO A 138 -12.10 14.99 15.19
CA PRO A 138 -12.51 14.83 16.59
C PRO A 138 -13.57 13.75 16.80
N GLY A 139 -14.37 13.43 15.77
CA GLY A 139 -15.38 12.37 15.82
C GLY A 139 -14.80 10.95 15.76
N TYR A 140 -13.62 10.78 15.18
CA TYR A 140 -12.97 9.46 15.04
C TYR A 140 -11.81 9.25 16.02
N ARG A 141 -11.10 10.30 16.38
CA ARG A 141 -9.88 10.21 17.20
C ARG A 141 -10.05 9.40 18.49
N PRO A 142 -11.09 9.61 19.33
CA PRO A 142 -11.28 8.82 20.55
C PRO A 142 -11.47 7.32 20.28
N ALA A 143 -12.15 6.96 19.18
CA ALA A 143 -12.35 5.58 18.79
C ALA A 143 -11.04 4.93 18.31
N ILE A 144 -10.21 5.68 17.59
CA ILE A 144 -8.89 5.23 17.15
C ILE A 144 -7.97 5.01 18.36
N GLU A 145 -7.87 5.97 19.26
CA GLU A 145 -7.07 5.86 20.50
C GLU A 145 -7.51 4.67 21.35
N HIS A 146 -8.83 4.48 21.49
CA HIS A 146 -9.37 3.31 22.20
C HIS A 146 -8.99 2.00 21.52
N ALA A 147 -9.14 1.88 20.19
CA ALA A 147 -8.79 0.67 19.45
C ALA A 147 -7.29 0.35 19.57
N LEU A 148 -6.42 1.37 19.46
CA LEU A 148 -4.98 1.22 19.59
C LEU A 148 -4.56 0.84 21.02
N SER A 149 -5.17 1.42 22.06
CA SER A 149 -4.89 1.07 23.45
C SER A 149 -5.27 -0.38 23.81
N HIS A 150 -6.17 -1.00 23.05
CA HIS A 150 -6.59 -2.37 23.23
C HIS A 150 -5.94 -3.37 22.26
N SER A 151 -5.08 -2.91 21.35
CA SER A 151 -4.26 -3.78 20.52
C SER A 151 -3.09 -4.35 21.33
N ASP A 152 -2.79 -5.64 21.21
CA ASP A 152 -1.64 -6.27 21.89
C ASP A 152 -0.30 -5.79 21.25
N ALA A 153 -0.31 -5.45 19.96
CA ALA A 153 0.80 -4.77 19.28
C ALA A 153 0.27 -3.81 18.20
N ILE A 154 1.06 -2.77 17.95
CA ILE A 154 0.77 -1.78 16.91
C ILE A 154 1.97 -1.72 15.96
N THR A 155 1.71 -1.75 14.65
CA THR A 155 2.74 -1.58 13.64
C THR A 155 2.40 -0.44 12.69
N THR A 156 3.44 0.17 12.12
CA THR A 156 3.33 1.15 11.03
C THR A 156 4.21 0.72 9.86
N VAL A 157 3.87 1.19 8.67
CA VAL A 157 4.55 0.79 7.43
C VAL A 157 5.84 1.57 7.15
N SER A 158 6.12 2.60 7.96
CA SER A 158 7.35 3.41 7.87
C SER A 158 7.68 4.08 9.19
N GLU A 159 8.93 4.50 9.35
CA GLU A 159 9.36 5.30 10.49
C GLU A 159 8.71 6.70 10.48
N SER A 160 8.49 7.25 9.30
CA SER A 160 7.76 8.50 9.14
C SER A 160 6.34 8.40 9.70
N LEU A 161 5.61 7.36 9.32
CA LEU A 161 4.25 7.14 9.84
C LEU A 161 4.26 6.83 11.35
N ARG A 162 5.28 6.12 11.86
CA ARG A 162 5.43 5.89 13.30
C ARG A 162 5.54 7.20 14.06
N ARG A 163 6.41 8.11 13.62
CA ARG A 163 6.57 9.44 14.24
C ARG A 163 5.28 10.25 14.22
N GLU A 164 4.61 10.25 13.09
CA GLU A 164 3.33 10.95 12.92
C GLU A 164 2.23 10.35 13.83
N THR A 165 2.16 9.02 13.91
CA THR A 165 1.21 8.31 14.79
C THR A 165 1.43 8.67 16.26
N LEU A 166 2.68 8.66 16.72
CA LEU A 166 3.03 9.01 18.10
C LEU A 166 2.82 10.50 18.42
N ALA A 167 2.90 11.37 17.42
CA ALA A 167 2.59 12.79 17.55
C ALA A 167 1.07 13.06 17.58
N THR A 168 0.28 12.20 16.91
CA THR A 168 -1.17 12.38 16.78
C THR A 168 -1.93 11.78 17.95
N PHE A 169 -1.54 10.61 18.43
CA PHE A 169 -2.29 9.84 19.42
C PHE A 169 -1.50 9.64 20.73
N ALA A 170 -2.19 9.66 21.85
CA ALA A 170 -1.64 9.30 23.15
C ALA A 170 -1.53 7.76 23.25
N ILE A 171 -0.42 7.19 22.78
CA ILE A 171 -0.14 5.75 22.81
C ILE A 171 0.93 5.46 23.86
N ASP A 172 0.60 4.59 24.82
CA ASP A 172 1.45 4.22 25.96
C ASP A 172 2.30 2.96 25.73
N ARG A 173 2.28 2.43 24.50
CA ARG A 173 2.99 1.20 24.12
C ARG A 173 3.86 1.38 22.89
N PRO A 174 4.86 0.49 22.68
CA PRO A 174 5.70 0.57 21.49
C PRO A 174 4.89 0.45 20.18
N VAL A 175 5.23 1.30 19.23
CA VAL A 175 4.76 1.21 17.84
C VAL A 175 5.96 0.73 17.02
N GLU A 176 5.84 -0.44 16.40
CA GLU A 176 6.92 -1.05 15.64
C GLU A 176 6.81 -0.72 14.16
N VAL A 177 7.96 -0.58 13.49
CA VAL A 177 8.00 -0.37 12.05
C VAL A 177 8.23 -1.70 11.34
N ILE A 178 7.26 -2.12 10.55
CA ILE A 178 7.40 -3.23 9.61
C ILE A 178 7.00 -2.69 8.23
N HIS A 179 8.02 -2.52 7.38
CA HIS A 179 7.83 -1.95 6.05
C HIS A 179 6.91 -2.84 5.18
N ASN A 180 6.31 -2.23 4.19
CA ASN A 180 5.61 -2.97 3.14
C ASN A 180 6.62 -3.73 2.27
N PHE A 181 6.12 -4.73 1.57
CA PHE A 181 6.89 -5.50 0.61
C PHE A 181 6.15 -5.60 -0.72
N PHE A 182 6.85 -6.04 -1.75
CA PHE A 182 6.27 -6.28 -3.05
C PHE A 182 6.68 -7.66 -3.60
N THR A 183 5.73 -8.33 -4.22
CA THR A 183 5.95 -9.58 -4.97
C THR A 183 5.62 -9.32 -6.43
N PRO A 184 6.60 -9.35 -7.34
CA PRO A 184 6.34 -9.16 -8.76
C PRO A 184 5.40 -10.23 -9.31
N SER A 185 4.40 -9.81 -10.08
CA SER A 185 3.51 -10.73 -10.80
C SER A 185 4.16 -11.19 -12.11
N PRO A 186 3.83 -12.41 -12.60
CA PRO A 186 4.26 -12.86 -13.92
C PRO A 186 3.79 -11.91 -15.02
N ARG A 187 4.70 -11.55 -15.91
CA ARG A 187 4.41 -10.69 -17.06
C ARG A 187 3.89 -11.53 -18.24
N LYS A 188 2.95 -10.96 -18.97
CA LYS A 188 2.37 -11.58 -20.18
C LYS A 188 2.93 -10.98 -21.47
N ARG A 189 3.41 -9.71 -21.40
CA ARG A 189 3.86 -8.93 -22.56
C ARG A 189 5.29 -8.41 -22.37
N THR A 190 5.98 -8.24 -23.48
CA THR A 190 7.32 -7.65 -23.52
C THR A 190 7.24 -6.12 -23.43
N ARG A 191 8.39 -5.48 -23.17
CA ARG A 191 8.54 -4.03 -23.20
C ARG A 191 8.16 -3.45 -24.56
N GLU A 192 8.60 -4.10 -25.63
CA GLU A 192 8.42 -3.69 -27.00
C GLU A 192 6.93 -3.73 -27.40
N GLU A 193 6.24 -4.80 -27.05
CA GLU A 193 4.79 -4.95 -27.30
C GLU A 193 3.96 -3.84 -26.61
N VAL A 194 4.27 -3.56 -25.34
CA VAL A 194 3.55 -2.51 -24.60
C VAL A 194 3.89 -1.11 -25.15
N ARG A 195 5.16 -0.85 -25.51
CA ARG A 195 5.54 0.43 -26.11
C ARG A 195 4.86 0.65 -27.47
N MET A 196 4.76 -0.40 -28.29
CA MET A 196 4.06 -0.35 -29.56
C MET A 196 2.56 -0.07 -29.38
N GLU A 197 1.89 -0.73 -28.43
CA GLU A 197 0.49 -0.46 -28.06
C GLU A 197 0.28 0.99 -27.61
N LEU A 198 1.26 1.56 -26.89
CA LEU A 198 1.21 2.94 -26.43
C LEU A 198 1.57 3.97 -27.53
N GLY A 199 1.90 3.53 -28.74
CA GLY A 199 2.28 4.39 -29.86
C GLY A 199 3.62 5.10 -29.65
N LEU A 200 4.56 4.48 -28.93
CA LEU A 200 5.86 5.06 -28.59
C LEU A 200 6.90 4.74 -29.67
N GLY A 201 7.66 5.75 -30.03
CA GLY A 201 8.83 5.61 -30.87
C GLY A 201 10.05 5.06 -30.10
N PRO A 202 11.11 4.65 -30.83
CA PRO A 202 12.32 4.09 -30.21
C PRO A 202 13.04 5.10 -29.31
N ASP A 203 13.00 6.38 -29.65
CA ASP A 203 13.69 7.45 -28.94
C ASP A 203 12.85 8.07 -27.80
N ASP A 204 11.55 7.72 -27.71
CA ASP A 204 10.71 8.26 -26.65
C ASP A 204 11.22 7.85 -25.27
N PHE A 205 11.33 8.80 -24.36
CA PHE A 205 11.58 8.54 -22.93
C PHE A 205 10.25 8.53 -22.20
N LEU A 206 9.84 7.35 -21.72
CA LEU A 206 8.55 7.13 -21.05
C LEU A 206 8.68 7.28 -19.55
N VAL A 207 8.06 8.30 -19.01
CA VAL A 207 7.86 8.49 -17.57
C VAL A 207 6.52 7.86 -17.16
N VAL A 208 6.47 7.10 -16.09
CA VAL A 208 5.23 6.50 -15.60
C VAL A 208 4.81 7.05 -14.24
N HIS A 209 3.51 7.23 -14.07
CA HIS A 209 2.87 7.47 -12.78
C HIS A 209 1.77 6.43 -12.54
N ILE A 210 1.76 5.82 -11.35
CA ILE A 210 0.73 4.83 -10.97
C ILE A 210 0.11 5.25 -9.65
N SER A 211 -1.18 5.52 -9.64
CA SER A 211 -1.91 5.80 -8.41
C SER A 211 -3.43 5.73 -8.59
N ASN A 212 -4.16 5.61 -7.47
CA ASN A 212 -5.52 6.13 -7.40
C ASN A 212 -5.44 7.65 -7.46
N VAL A 213 -6.16 8.28 -8.39
CA VAL A 213 -6.03 9.71 -8.77
C VAL A 213 -6.65 10.63 -7.70
N ARG A 214 -6.36 10.38 -6.43
CA ARG A 214 -6.87 11.16 -5.30
C ARG A 214 -6.12 12.49 -5.16
N ARG A 215 -6.77 13.49 -4.60
CA ARG A 215 -6.21 14.84 -4.41
C ARG A 215 -4.81 14.83 -3.79
N LEU A 216 -4.57 13.98 -2.78
CA LEU A 216 -3.27 13.86 -2.12
C LEU A 216 -2.11 13.40 -3.03
N LYS A 217 -2.41 12.84 -4.22
CA LYS A 217 -1.39 12.45 -5.20
C LYS A 217 -0.88 13.63 -6.03
N ARG A 218 -1.53 14.81 -5.91
CA ARG A 218 -1.11 16.07 -6.53
C ARG A 218 -0.77 15.91 -8.01
N ILE A 219 -1.70 15.32 -8.76
CA ILE A 219 -1.56 15.15 -10.22
C ILE A 219 -1.38 16.50 -10.95
N ASP A 220 -1.88 17.58 -10.35
CA ASP A 220 -1.64 18.95 -10.80
C ASP A 220 -0.13 19.29 -10.82
N LEU A 221 0.59 18.99 -9.74
CA LEU A 221 2.04 19.23 -9.65
C LEU A 221 2.83 18.27 -10.55
N LEU A 222 2.38 17.03 -10.68
CA LEU A 222 2.96 16.04 -11.59
C LEU A 222 2.93 16.54 -13.03
N LEU A 223 1.77 16.97 -13.52
CA LEU A 223 1.58 17.48 -14.88
C LEU A 223 2.41 18.75 -15.11
N ARG A 224 2.46 19.66 -14.16
CA ARG A 224 3.28 20.89 -14.24
C ARG A 224 4.78 20.57 -14.28
N SER A 225 5.26 19.64 -13.44
CA SER A 225 6.66 19.20 -13.47
C SER A 225 7.02 18.55 -14.80
N PHE A 226 6.16 17.71 -15.34
CA PHE A 226 6.37 17.09 -16.64
C PHE A 226 6.31 18.10 -17.78
N ALA A 227 5.41 19.09 -17.73
CA ALA A 227 5.32 20.17 -18.72
C ALA A 227 6.57 21.04 -18.74
N ALA A 228 7.18 21.31 -17.58
CA ALA A 228 8.39 22.09 -17.44
C ALA A 228 9.66 21.33 -17.86
N ALA A 229 9.64 20.00 -17.88
CA ALA A 229 10.79 19.18 -18.24
C ALA A 229 11.25 19.40 -19.69
N ARG A 230 12.58 19.45 -19.88
CA ARG A 230 13.24 19.60 -21.19
C ARG A 230 14.25 18.49 -21.37
N SER A 231 14.33 17.95 -22.58
CA SER A 231 15.28 16.91 -22.98
C SER A 231 15.49 16.96 -24.49
N ALA A 232 16.61 16.47 -24.96
CA ALA A 232 16.87 16.24 -26.39
C ALA A 232 16.00 15.09 -26.94
N ARG A 233 15.56 14.19 -26.07
CA ARG A 233 14.66 13.06 -26.41
C ARG A 233 13.19 13.48 -26.26
N PRO A 234 12.26 12.95 -27.08
CA PRO A 234 10.85 13.15 -26.85
C PRO A 234 10.40 12.56 -25.49
N LEU A 235 9.79 13.39 -24.65
CA LEU A 235 9.28 12.97 -23.35
C LEU A 235 7.82 12.55 -23.47
N ARG A 236 7.46 11.37 -22.95
CA ARG A 236 6.11 10.86 -22.84
C ARG A 236 5.77 10.56 -21.39
N LEU A 237 4.54 10.84 -21.00
CA LEU A 237 4.03 10.53 -19.65
C LEU A 237 2.88 9.53 -19.75
N LEU A 238 3.04 8.40 -19.09
CA LEU A 238 1.96 7.43 -18.88
C LEU A 238 1.40 7.57 -17.48
N ILE A 239 0.10 7.80 -17.38
CA ILE A 239 -0.64 7.79 -16.12
C ILE A 239 -1.51 6.55 -16.07
N VAL A 240 -1.19 5.64 -15.15
CA VAL A 240 -2.00 4.46 -14.85
C VAL A 240 -2.87 4.81 -13.65
N ALA A 241 -4.12 5.11 -13.92
CA ALA A 241 -5.08 5.64 -12.96
C ALA A 241 -6.01 4.53 -12.44
N GLY A 242 -6.07 4.38 -11.12
CA GLY A 242 -7.05 3.46 -10.49
C GLY A 242 -8.46 4.03 -10.46
N ASP A 243 -8.59 5.37 -10.48
CA ASP A 243 -9.84 6.12 -10.52
C ASP A 243 -9.91 6.97 -11.80
N SER A 244 -11.03 7.66 -12.05
CA SER A 244 -11.17 8.50 -13.24
C SER A 244 -10.18 9.67 -13.26
N PHE A 245 -9.52 9.83 -14.41
CA PHE A 245 -8.59 10.93 -14.69
C PHE A 245 -9.29 12.20 -15.22
N ALA A 246 -10.58 12.12 -15.56
CA ALA A 246 -11.36 13.21 -16.16
C ALA A 246 -11.19 14.58 -15.47
N PRO A 247 -11.08 14.70 -14.12
CA PRO A 247 -10.89 15.99 -13.46
C PRO A 247 -9.59 16.73 -13.86
N TYR A 248 -8.58 16.03 -14.38
CA TYR A 248 -7.29 16.60 -14.76
C TYR A 248 -7.14 16.87 -16.26
N GLN A 249 -8.13 16.46 -17.09
CA GLN A 249 -8.09 16.69 -18.52
C GLN A 249 -8.00 18.19 -18.90
N PRO A 250 -8.71 19.12 -18.23
CA PRO A 250 -8.57 20.55 -18.53
C PRO A 250 -7.14 21.07 -18.29
N LEU A 251 -6.43 20.54 -17.30
CA LEU A 251 -5.04 20.92 -17.01
C LEU A 251 -4.08 20.36 -18.08
N VAL A 252 -4.33 19.17 -18.60
CA VAL A 252 -3.57 18.60 -19.73
C VAL A 252 -3.68 19.52 -20.95
N ASP A 253 -4.88 20.05 -21.21
CA ASP A 253 -5.13 20.96 -22.32
C ASP A 253 -4.49 22.33 -22.13
N GLU A 254 -4.62 22.93 -20.93
CA GLU A 254 -3.96 24.18 -20.53
C GLU A 254 -2.43 24.11 -20.74
N LEU A 255 -1.83 22.99 -20.30
CA LEU A 255 -0.39 22.77 -20.40
C LEU A 255 0.08 22.27 -21.78
N LYS A 256 -0.84 22.10 -22.74
CA LYS A 256 -0.58 21.60 -24.11
C LYS A 256 0.11 20.24 -24.13
N LEU A 257 -0.37 19.32 -23.29
CA LEU A 257 0.22 17.99 -23.11
C LEU A 257 -0.52 16.85 -23.83
N ARG A 258 -1.57 17.13 -24.62
CA ARG A 258 -2.42 16.09 -25.25
C ARG A 258 -1.63 15.02 -25.98
N ASP A 259 -0.62 15.43 -26.75
CA ASP A 259 0.19 14.52 -27.55
C ASP A 259 1.33 13.84 -26.75
N ARG A 260 1.50 14.22 -25.48
CA ARG A 260 2.60 13.75 -24.62
C ARG A 260 2.13 12.93 -23.43
N VAL A 261 0.83 12.97 -23.09
CA VAL A 261 0.23 12.26 -21.96
C VAL A 261 -0.66 11.13 -22.46
N ILE A 262 -0.40 9.95 -21.97
CA ILE A 262 -1.19 8.73 -22.22
C ILE A 262 -1.85 8.35 -20.89
N VAL A 263 -3.15 8.08 -20.90
CA VAL A 263 -3.90 7.68 -19.71
C VAL A 263 -4.45 6.27 -19.89
N LYS A 264 -4.25 5.42 -18.89
CA LYS A 264 -4.84 4.09 -18.77
C LYS A 264 -5.61 4.02 -17.46
N GLU A 265 -6.94 4.00 -17.54
CA GLU A 265 -7.83 3.88 -16.38
C GLU A 265 -8.17 2.42 -16.10
N GLY A 266 -8.26 2.06 -14.80
CA GLY A 266 -8.71 0.74 -14.36
C GLY A 266 -7.79 -0.43 -14.75
N ALA A 267 -6.53 -0.16 -15.14
CA ALA A 267 -5.58 -1.20 -15.52
C ALA A 267 -5.27 -2.12 -14.33
N ARG A 268 -5.30 -3.43 -14.55
CA ARG A 268 -5.00 -4.46 -13.56
C ARG A 268 -3.55 -4.95 -13.63
N GLU A 269 -2.97 -4.95 -14.82
CA GLU A 269 -1.59 -5.40 -15.08
C GLU A 269 -0.63 -4.20 -15.11
N VAL A 270 -0.48 -3.52 -13.96
CA VAL A 270 0.39 -2.33 -13.84
C VAL A 270 1.86 -2.64 -14.10
N GLU A 271 2.27 -3.87 -13.83
CA GLU A 271 3.63 -4.37 -14.01
C GLU A 271 4.11 -4.27 -15.47
N GLU A 272 3.23 -4.44 -16.44
CA GLU A 272 3.55 -4.35 -17.86
C GLU A 272 3.90 -2.91 -18.26
N TYR A 273 3.19 -1.94 -17.69
CA TYR A 273 3.48 -0.52 -17.90
C TYR A 273 4.79 -0.09 -17.22
N LEU A 274 5.10 -0.65 -16.05
CA LEU A 274 6.39 -0.43 -15.38
C LEU A 274 7.55 -0.94 -16.22
N VAL A 275 7.40 -2.08 -16.87
CA VAL A 275 8.42 -2.62 -17.79
C VAL A 275 8.62 -1.71 -18.98
N ALA A 276 7.56 -1.17 -19.57
CA ALA A 276 7.62 -0.27 -20.73
C ALA A 276 8.27 1.08 -20.41
N ALA A 277 8.18 1.55 -19.16
CA ALA A 277 8.69 2.82 -18.71
C ALA A 277 10.22 2.90 -18.66
N ASP A 278 10.73 4.13 -18.56
CA ASP A 278 12.14 4.46 -18.37
C ASP A 278 12.40 5.02 -16.97
N ALA A 279 11.43 5.75 -16.38
CA ALA A 279 11.48 6.29 -15.02
C ALA A 279 10.09 6.43 -14.43
N GLY A 280 10.00 6.51 -13.10
CA GLY A 280 8.78 6.84 -12.36
C GLY A 280 8.73 8.29 -11.93
N LEU A 281 7.53 8.89 -11.84
CA LEU A 281 7.30 10.26 -11.38
C LEU A 281 6.17 10.29 -10.35
N TYR A 282 6.44 10.82 -9.15
CA TYR A 282 5.49 10.81 -8.03
C TYR A 282 5.48 12.16 -7.31
N SER A 283 4.30 12.74 -7.16
CA SER A 283 4.09 14.11 -6.67
C SER A 283 3.25 14.19 -5.40
N SER A 284 3.07 13.07 -4.69
CA SER A 284 2.21 13.01 -3.50
C SER A 284 2.58 14.08 -2.46
N GLU A 285 1.56 14.69 -1.83
CA GLU A 285 1.73 15.57 -0.66
C GLU A 285 1.71 14.79 0.67
N HIS A 286 1.14 13.59 0.65
CA HIS A 286 1.20 12.62 1.74
C HIS A 286 1.45 11.23 1.20
N GLU A 287 2.43 10.54 1.78
CA GLU A 287 2.76 9.17 1.41
C GLU A 287 3.27 8.40 2.62
N SER A 288 2.54 7.39 3.05
CA SER A 288 2.93 6.60 4.23
C SER A 288 4.12 5.69 3.97
N PHE A 289 4.27 5.21 2.72
CA PHE A 289 5.38 4.34 2.34
C PHE A 289 5.81 4.53 0.88
N GLY A 290 4.85 4.55 -0.06
CA GLY A 290 5.13 4.64 -1.50
C GLY A 290 5.20 3.27 -2.17
N LEU A 291 4.15 2.46 -2.06
CA LEU A 291 4.14 1.11 -2.66
C LEU A 291 4.37 1.16 -4.18
N SER A 292 3.71 2.07 -4.91
CA SER A 292 3.92 2.23 -6.36
C SER A 292 5.36 2.67 -6.71
N ILE A 293 6.02 3.39 -5.80
CA ILE A 293 7.43 3.76 -5.91
C ILE A 293 8.30 2.51 -5.75
N LEU A 294 8.02 1.70 -4.73
CA LEU A 294 8.71 0.42 -4.53
C LEU A 294 8.54 -0.51 -5.74
N GLU A 295 7.31 -0.65 -6.26
CA GLU A 295 7.03 -1.40 -7.48
C GLU A 295 7.90 -0.90 -8.66
N THR A 296 8.00 0.41 -8.83
CA THR A 296 8.83 1.04 -9.88
C THR A 296 10.31 0.64 -9.74
N LEU A 297 10.85 0.65 -8.52
CA LEU A 297 12.23 0.24 -8.26
C LEU A 297 12.45 -1.25 -8.55
N PHE A 298 11.51 -2.13 -8.21
CA PHE A 298 11.60 -3.56 -8.55
C PHE A 298 11.73 -3.83 -10.04
N TYR A 299 11.15 -2.95 -10.88
CA TYR A 299 11.29 -3.03 -12.33
C TYR A 299 12.52 -2.27 -12.87
N ALA A 300 13.50 -1.98 -12.01
CA ALA A 300 14.74 -1.30 -12.34
C ALA A 300 14.50 0.07 -13.04
N LYS A 301 13.55 0.85 -12.55
CA LYS A 301 13.29 2.20 -13.01
C LYS A 301 13.65 3.20 -11.92
N PRO A 302 14.50 4.21 -12.23
CA PRO A 302 14.77 5.29 -11.29
C PRO A 302 13.50 6.10 -11.03
N VAL A 303 13.43 6.73 -9.88
CA VAL A 303 12.25 7.48 -9.44
C VAL A 303 12.59 8.96 -9.27
N VAL A 304 11.71 9.84 -9.74
CA VAL A 304 11.70 11.26 -9.37
C VAL A 304 10.47 11.50 -8.51
N ALA A 305 10.67 12.01 -7.29
CA ALA A 305 9.55 12.21 -6.36
C ALA A 305 9.78 13.40 -5.44
N PHE A 306 8.71 13.87 -4.77
CA PHE A 306 8.87 14.75 -3.63
C PHE A 306 9.36 13.95 -2.40
N GLU A 307 10.17 14.59 -1.57
CA GLU A 307 10.71 14.05 -0.32
C GLU A 307 9.66 14.13 0.79
N ILE A 308 8.67 13.22 0.75
CA ILE A 308 7.50 13.23 1.63
C ILE A 308 7.31 11.89 2.33
N GLY A 309 6.99 11.97 3.61
CA GLY A 309 6.57 10.81 4.41
C GLY A 309 7.56 9.66 4.38
N GLY A 310 7.09 8.46 4.01
CA GLY A 310 7.92 7.25 3.89
C GLY A 310 8.73 7.13 2.60
N ILE A 311 8.61 8.06 1.63
CA ILE A 311 9.34 7.96 0.35
C ILE A 311 10.86 7.89 0.55
N PRO A 312 11.51 8.69 1.45
CA PRO A 312 12.94 8.61 1.69
C PRO A 312 13.42 7.29 2.29
N GLU A 313 12.51 6.49 2.85
CA GLU A 313 12.82 5.15 3.34
C GLU A 313 12.93 4.12 2.19
N VAL A 314 12.25 4.39 1.08
CA VAL A 314 12.25 3.56 -0.13
C VAL A 314 13.31 4.02 -1.13
N VAL A 315 13.38 5.33 -1.43
CA VAL A 315 14.28 5.94 -2.42
C VAL A 315 15.48 6.58 -1.72
N VAL A 316 16.68 6.28 -2.19
CA VAL A 316 17.92 6.96 -1.76
C VAL A 316 18.31 8.01 -2.80
N GLN A 317 18.42 9.26 -2.33
CA GLN A 317 18.77 10.42 -3.16
C GLN A 317 20.06 10.20 -3.94
N GLY A 318 19.99 10.36 -5.27
CA GLY A 318 21.13 10.24 -6.18
C GLY A 318 21.62 8.81 -6.45
N GLU A 319 21.16 7.82 -5.70
CA GLU A 319 21.48 6.39 -5.89
C GLU A 319 20.44 5.71 -6.79
N CYS A 320 19.17 5.68 -6.37
CA CYS A 320 18.10 5.01 -7.10
C CYS A 320 16.96 5.96 -7.54
N GLY A 321 17.13 7.26 -7.34
CA GLY A 321 16.18 8.27 -7.73
C GLY A 321 16.59 9.67 -7.29
N PHE A 322 15.73 10.63 -7.55
CA PHE A 322 15.87 12.02 -7.12
C PHE A 322 14.68 12.42 -6.26
N LEU A 323 14.97 12.91 -5.07
CA LEU A 323 14.00 13.44 -4.12
C LEU A 323 14.13 14.98 -4.06
N HIS A 324 13.00 15.65 -4.07
CA HIS A 324 12.94 17.11 -4.07
C HIS A 324 11.97 17.63 -3.01
N PRO A 325 12.18 18.84 -2.48
CA PRO A 325 11.22 19.49 -1.60
C PRO A 325 9.82 19.52 -2.22
N PHE A 326 8.80 19.36 -1.36
CA PHE A 326 7.42 19.42 -1.84
C PHE A 326 7.12 20.73 -2.58
N GLY A 327 6.58 20.60 -3.78
CA GLY A 327 6.22 21.74 -4.64
C GLY A 327 7.35 22.27 -5.53
N ASP A 328 8.58 21.73 -5.44
CA ASP A 328 9.69 22.14 -6.31
C ASP A 328 9.56 21.50 -7.70
N ILE A 329 8.66 22.07 -8.49
CA ILE A 329 8.36 21.65 -9.87
C ILE A 329 9.59 21.72 -10.76
N GLU A 330 10.42 22.78 -10.60
CA GLU A 330 11.60 22.97 -11.45
C GLU A 330 12.68 21.92 -11.20
N ALA A 331 12.92 21.57 -9.94
CA ALA A 331 13.88 20.54 -9.60
C ALA A 331 13.43 19.17 -10.11
N MET A 332 12.15 18.84 -9.97
CA MET A 332 11.59 17.62 -10.57
C MET A 332 11.74 17.61 -12.10
N ALA A 333 11.41 18.71 -12.77
CA ALA A 333 11.54 18.85 -14.21
C ALA A 333 13.00 18.67 -14.69
N LYS A 334 13.96 19.27 -13.99
CA LYS A 334 15.39 19.09 -14.27
C LYS A 334 15.83 17.63 -14.14
N SER A 335 15.36 16.93 -13.10
CA SER A 335 15.67 15.51 -12.89
C SER A 335 15.07 14.60 -13.97
N ILE A 336 13.85 14.87 -14.43
CA ILE A 336 13.26 14.17 -15.57
C ILE A 336 14.13 14.35 -16.83
N GLY A 337 14.49 15.60 -17.15
CA GLY A 337 15.36 15.90 -18.29
C GLY A 337 16.72 15.21 -18.19
N PHE A 338 17.35 15.28 -17.02
CA PHE A 338 18.65 14.63 -16.77
C PHE A 338 18.59 13.11 -17.03
N LEU A 339 17.55 12.42 -16.51
CA LEU A 339 17.38 10.98 -16.72
C LEU A 339 17.16 10.66 -18.22
N ALA A 340 16.41 11.49 -18.93
CA ALA A 340 16.14 11.29 -20.34
C ALA A 340 17.39 11.48 -21.20
N ASP A 341 18.23 12.48 -20.88
CA ASP A 341 19.45 12.82 -21.62
C ASP A 341 20.65 11.94 -21.19
N SER A 342 20.52 11.19 -20.11
CA SER A 342 21.58 10.33 -19.54
C SER A 342 21.12 8.87 -19.38
N PRO A 343 20.85 8.14 -20.47
CA PRO A 343 20.22 6.80 -20.40
C PRO A 343 21.06 5.77 -19.66
N GLU A 344 22.37 5.86 -19.69
CA GLU A 344 23.27 4.98 -18.93
C GLU A 344 23.13 5.22 -17.43
N ARG A 345 23.08 6.49 -17.02
CA ARG A 345 22.88 6.83 -15.61
C ARG A 345 21.49 6.42 -15.12
N ALA A 346 20.45 6.63 -15.93
CA ALA A 346 19.10 6.19 -15.63
C ALA A 346 19.03 4.66 -15.42
N ARG A 347 19.69 3.89 -16.30
CA ARG A 347 19.77 2.43 -16.14
C ARG A 347 20.54 2.02 -14.88
N ALA A 348 21.69 2.64 -14.62
CA ALA A 348 22.47 2.35 -13.40
C ALA A 348 21.65 2.61 -12.13
N MET A 349 21.00 3.78 -12.04
CA MET A 349 20.13 4.12 -10.93
C MET A 349 18.95 3.15 -10.79
N GLY A 350 18.38 2.70 -11.90
CA GLY A 350 17.32 1.68 -11.89
C GLY A 350 17.82 0.33 -11.34
N VAL A 351 19.01 -0.10 -11.73
CA VAL A 351 19.64 -1.34 -11.22
C VAL A 351 19.91 -1.24 -9.71
N ASP A 352 20.41 -0.10 -9.24
CA ASP A 352 20.65 0.12 -7.81
C ASP A 352 19.33 0.14 -7.03
N GLY A 353 18.29 0.76 -7.60
CA GLY A 353 16.94 0.75 -7.03
C GLY A 353 16.37 -0.66 -6.91
N ARG A 354 16.51 -1.48 -7.93
CA ARG A 354 16.09 -2.88 -7.89
C ARG A 354 16.86 -3.67 -6.83
N ARG A 355 18.17 -3.52 -6.77
CA ARG A 355 19.00 -4.20 -5.75
C ARG A 355 18.54 -3.83 -4.34
N ARG A 356 18.27 -2.54 -4.10
CA ARG A 356 17.73 -2.06 -2.82
C ARG A 356 16.37 -2.68 -2.51
N ALA A 357 15.44 -2.66 -3.47
CA ALA A 357 14.10 -3.22 -3.32
C ALA A 357 14.16 -4.72 -3.00
N GLU A 358 14.94 -5.49 -3.75
CA GLU A 358 15.14 -6.92 -3.56
C GLU A 358 15.83 -7.28 -2.23
N SER A 359 16.72 -6.42 -1.72
CA SER A 359 17.43 -6.68 -0.46
C SER A 359 16.67 -6.29 0.81
N LYS A 360 15.60 -5.46 0.70
CA LYS A 360 14.95 -4.89 1.89
C LYS A 360 13.44 -5.11 1.94
N PHE A 361 12.78 -5.23 0.79
CA PHE A 361 11.33 -5.12 0.69
C PHE A 361 10.69 -6.32 -0.02
N THR A 362 11.28 -7.50 0.13
CA THR A 362 10.72 -8.76 -0.36
C THR A 362 9.92 -9.47 0.74
N PRO A 363 9.04 -10.41 0.38
CA PRO A 363 8.37 -11.26 1.37
C PRO A 363 9.36 -12.00 2.29
N ALA A 364 10.50 -12.46 1.74
CA ALA A 364 11.53 -13.16 2.49
C ALA A 364 12.13 -12.32 3.63
N GLU A 365 12.22 -11.00 3.45
CA GLU A 365 12.74 -10.07 4.45
C GLU A 365 11.67 -9.60 5.43
N ILE A 366 10.45 -9.39 4.97
CA ILE A 366 9.41 -8.72 5.75
C ILE A 366 8.53 -9.70 6.50
N VAL A 367 8.07 -10.79 5.89
CA VAL A 367 7.12 -11.73 6.53
C VAL A 367 7.68 -12.34 7.81
N PRO A 368 8.97 -12.73 7.90
CA PRO A 368 9.55 -13.21 9.16
C PRO A 368 9.51 -12.21 10.31
N ARG A 369 9.43 -10.89 10.03
CA ARG A 369 9.27 -9.86 11.07
C ARG A 369 7.87 -9.93 11.68
N TYR A 370 6.85 -10.14 10.86
CA TYR A 370 5.47 -10.38 11.34
C TYR A 370 5.37 -11.68 12.14
N GLU A 371 5.96 -12.79 11.66
CA GLU A 371 5.96 -14.06 12.39
C GLU A 371 6.60 -13.94 13.79
N ARG A 372 7.77 -13.27 13.88
CA ARG A 372 8.40 -12.98 15.17
C ARG A 372 7.53 -12.12 16.09
N LEU A 373 6.85 -11.10 15.52
CA LEU A 373 5.91 -10.27 16.27
C LEU A 373 4.75 -11.12 16.80
N TYR A 374 4.14 -11.95 15.94
CA TYR A 374 3.02 -12.82 16.33
C TYR A 374 3.39 -13.74 17.48
N ARG A 375 4.50 -14.47 17.37
CA ARG A 375 4.97 -15.38 18.40
C ARG A 375 5.29 -14.68 19.72
N ARG A 376 5.92 -13.51 19.67
CA ARG A 376 6.19 -12.70 20.86
C ARG A 376 4.88 -12.27 21.54
N VAL A 377 3.90 -11.83 20.80
CA VAL A 377 2.61 -11.36 21.32
C VAL A 377 1.80 -12.51 21.92
N ILE A 378 1.76 -13.67 21.26
CA ILE A 378 1.09 -14.89 21.77
C ILE A 378 1.78 -15.39 23.03
N GLY A 379 3.14 -15.42 23.06
CA GLY A 379 3.93 -15.88 24.20
C GLY A 379 3.92 -14.94 25.40
N SER A 380 3.53 -13.67 25.23
CA SER A 380 3.40 -12.73 26.33
C SER A 380 2.15 -13.04 27.17
N ARG A 381 2.33 -13.49 28.40
CA ARG A 381 1.21 -13.59 29.37
C ARG A 381 0.69 -12.18 29.64
N ARG A 382 -0.63 -12.00 29.60
CA ARG A 382 -1.28 -10.78 30.12
C ARG A 382 -1.15 -10.71 31.63
#